data_6eed4b7d24d66c362d30d9b5b36c1add
#
_entry.id   6eed4b7d24d66c362d30d9b5b36c1add
#
_cell.length_a   1.000
_cell.length_b   1.000
_cell.length_c   1.000
_cell.angle_alpha   90.00
_cell.angle_beta   90.00
_cell.angle_gamma   90.00
#
_symmetry.space_group_name_H-M   'P 1'
#
loop_
_entity.id
_entity.type
_entity.pdbx_description
1 polymer ?
#
loop_
_entity_poly.entity_id
_entity_poly.type
_entity_poly.pdbx_seq_one_letter_code
_entity_poly.pdbx_strand_id
1 'polypeptide(L)'
;RKILKAENQPGLLMLMMMNNAGENRAKYHLPIGIHYDLPVISYQKALWPNVGGRVYDWETLSPDTIHPNDFGHSIAASLVTNYLNSIKNNINKFAGAVPEIPPALDENNFENAVRYTHDTLNGTFGSFDENDNSFQFSGGWTAVGSGDPMTFTVENANYVYIIYYQDSTGNGGTADISLDGGAIGSINGDFTGGWNRSEVFEVLNTENAGTHTIEITPTSADGKSISISGIIVS
;
A
#
# COMPACT_ATOMS: atom_id res chain seq x y z
N ARG A 1 10.12 4.26 8.97
CA ARG A 1 10.35 4.62 10.39
C ARG A 1 9.61 3.69 11.34
N LYS A 2 8.32 3.38 11.17
CA LYS A 2 7.57 2.43 12.05
C LYS A 2 8.34 1.12 12.27
N ILE A 3 8.85 0.49 11.19
CA ILE A 3 9.62 -0.75 11.28
C ILE A 3 10.92 -0.52 12.08
N LEU A 4 11.67 0.53 11.76
CA LEU A 4 12.93 0.81 12.43
C LEU A 4 12.77 1.17 13.91
N LYS A 5 11.63 1.74 14.28
CA LYS A 5 11.28 2.09 15.67
C LYS A 5 10.59 0.95 16.44
N ALA A 6 10.32 -0.18 15.80
CA ALA A 6 9.71 -1.31 16.48
C ALA A 6 10.58 -1.80 17.65
N GLU A 7 9.95 -2.19 18.75
CA GLU A 7 10.62 -2.57 20.00
C GLU A 7 11.66 -3.68 19.81
N ASN A 8 11.39 -4.62 18.90
CA ASN A 8 12.30 -5.72 18.57
C ASN A 8 13.42 -5.33 17.59
N GLN A 9 13.50 -4.06 17.17
CA GLN A 9 14.52 -3.51 16.28
C GLN A 9 14.87 -4.41 15.07
N PRO A 10 13.90 -4.75 14.23
CA PRO A 10 14.13 -5.65 13.12
C PRO A 10 15.07 -5.03 12.08
N GLY A 11 15.93 -5.86 11.50
CA GLY A 11 16.69 -5.48 10.32
C GLY A 11 15.76 -5.27 9.13
N LEU A 12 16.00 -4.23 8.33
CA LEU A 12 15.24 -3.92 7.13
C LEU A 12 16.13 -3.96 5.89
N LEU A 13 15.69 -4.69 4.88
CA LEU A 13 16.34 -4.81 3.58
C LEU A 13 15.33 -4.55 2.48
N MET A 14 15.71 -3.77 1.48
CA MET A 14 14.86 -3.45 0.33
C MET A 14 15.28 -4.29 -0.88
N LEU A 15 14.36 -5.08 -1.44
CA LEU A 15 14.57 -5.85 -2.65
C LEU A 15 13.82 -5.20 -3.82
N MET A 16 14.55 -4.71 -4.82
CA MET A 16 13.99 -4.06 -6.00
C MET A 16 13.82 -5.08 -7.13
N MET A 17 12.62 -5.62 -7.24
CA MET A 17 12.22 -6.50 -8.35
C MET A 17 12.04 -5.69 -9.65
N MET A 18 11.69 -6.33 -10.76
CA MET A 18 11.39 -5.70 -12.05
C MET A 18 10.29 -6.46 -12.80
N ASN A 19 9.69 -5.82 -13.80
CA ASN A 19 8.82 -6.44 -14.78
C ASN A 19 9.58 -6.86 -16.05
N ASN A 20 8.87 -7.41 -17.04
CA ASN A 20 9.45 -7.86 -18.32
C ASN A 20 10.07 -6.73 -19.17
N ALA A 21 9.73 -5.48 -18.93
CA ALA A 21 10.33 -4.32 -19.57
C ALA A 21 11.59 -3.81 -18.84
N GLY A 22 11.98 -4.48 -17.73
CA GLY A 22 13.09 -4.03 -16.87
C GLY A 22 12.71 -2.84 -16.00
N GLU A 23 11.43 -2.52 -15.88
CA GLU A 23 10.97 -1.40 -15.05
C GLU A 23 10.80 -1.82 -13.59
N ASN A 24 11.04 -0.89 -12.71
CA ASN A 24 10.81 -1.05 -11.27
C ASN A 24 10.41 0.28 -10.60
N ARG A 25 10.20 0.25 -9.31
CA ARG A 25 9.83 1.43 -8.52
C ARG A 25 11.03 2.07 -7.79
N ALA A 26 12.27 1.77 -8.20
CA ALA A 26 13.47 2.23 -7.53
C ALA A 26 13.52 3.76 -7.38
N LYS A 27 13.03 4.53 -8.35
CA LYS A 27 13.00 6.01 -8.27
C LYS A 27 12.24 6.54 -7.05
N TYR A 28 11.26 5.78 -6.54
CA TYR A 28 10.50 6.16 -5.35
C TYR A 28 11.09 5.58 -4.06
N HIS A 29 11.70 4.39 -4.14
CA HIS A 29 12.16 3.66 -2.96
C HIS A 29 13.63 3.94 -2.60
N LEU A 30 14.49 4.23 -3.60
CA LEU A 30 15.90 4.52 -3.34
C LEU A 30 16.13 5.75 -2.43
N PRO A 31 15.39 6.86 -2.57
CA PRO A 31 15.53 7.98 -1.63
C PRO A 31 15.30 7.56 -0.18
N ILE A 32 14.32 6.67 0.06
CA ILE A 32 14.03 6.11 1.40
C ILE A 32 15.20 5.25 1.88
N GLY A 33 15.69 4.35 1.02
CA GLY A 33 16.85 3.50 1.33
C GLY A 33 18.10 4.30 1.69
N ILE A 34 18.40 5.33 0.91
CA ILE A 34 19.56 6.21 1.14
C ILE A 34 19.40 7.01 2.42
N HIS A 35 18.22 7.61 2.65
CA HIS A 35 17.97 8.47 3.82
C HIS A 35 18.10 7.71 5.14
N TYR A 36 17.61 6.47 5.18
CA TYR A 36 17.64 5.61 6.38
C TYR A 36 18.81 4.64 6.41
N ASP A 37 19.78 4.79 5.51
CA ASP A 37 20.96 3.89 5.38
C ASP A 37 20.56 2.40 5.32
N LEU A 38 19.52 2.11 4.52
CA LEU A 38 19.02 0.75 4.37
C LEU A 38 19.72 0.03 3.22
N PRO A 39 20.08 -1.25 3.40
CA PRO A 39 20.58 -2.04 2.28
C PRO A 39 19.52 -2.21 1.19
N VAL A 40 19.94 -1.98 -0.05
CA VAL A 40 19.10 -2.14 -1.24
C VAL A 40 19.72 -3.15 -2.19
N ILE A 41 19.00 -4.22 -2.44
CA ILE A 41 19.37 -5.25 -3.41
C ILE A 41 18.54 -5.03 -4.68
N SER A 42 19.19 -4.95 -5.84
CA SER A 42 18.52 -4.77 -7.11
C SER A 42 18.54 -6.04 -7.94
N TYR A 43 17.42 -6.74 -8.00
CA TYR A 43 17.19 -7.85 -8.93
C TYR A 43 17.33 -7.38 -10.38
N GLN A 44 16.80 -6.20 -10.71
CA GLN A 44 16.94 -5.60 -12.03
C GLN A 44 18.41 -5.44 -12.42
N LYS A 45 19.24 -4.83 -11.60
CA LYS A 45 20.66 -4.61 -11.91
C LYS A 45 21.45 -5.92 -12.02
N ALA A 46 21.06 -6.95 -11.28
CA ALA A 46 21.69 -8.25 -11.35
C ALA A 46 21.39 -8.99 -12.66
N LEU A 47 20.16 -8.88 -13.16
CA LEU A 47 19.69 -9.65 -14.32
C LEU A 47 19.61 -8.83 -15.61
N TRP A 48 19.55 -7.52 -15.50
CA TRP A 48 19.50 -6.57 -16.59
C TRP A 48 20.68 -5.60 -16.49
N PRO A 49 21.90 -6.10 -16.53
CA PRO A 49 23.08 -5.24 -16.50
C PRO A 49 23.12 -4.41 -17.77
N ASN A 50 23.69 -3.27 -17.65
CA ASN A 50 23.78 -2.23 -18.63
C ASN A 50 23.99 -2.70 -20.08
N VAL A 51 23.31 -2.02 -21.01
CA VAL A 51 23.62 -2.04 -22.43
C VAL A 51 23.40 -3.37 -23.14
N GLY A 52 22.16 -3.69 -23.42
CA GLY A 52 21.76 -4.63 -24.47
C GLY A 52 21.88 -6.12 -24.15
N GLY A 53 22.27 -6.50 -22.93
CA GLY A 53 22.37 -7.88 -22.55
C GLY A 53 21.50 -8.24 -21.33
N ARG A 54 20.46 -9.02 -21.54
CA ARG A 54 19.80 -9.74 -20.48
C ARG A 54 20.66 -10.95 -20.10
N VAL A 55 20.82 -11.22 -18.81
CA VAL A 55 21.49 -12.45 -18.36
C VAL A 55 20.61 -13.66 -18.69
N TYR A 56 19.28 -13.47 -18.65
CA TYR A 56 18.26 -14.47 -18.98
C TYR A 56 17.19 -13.84 -19.86
N ASP A 57 16.55 -14.64 -20.71
CA ASP A 57 15.30 -14.28 -21.34
C ASP A 57 14.20 -14.25 -20.29
N TRP A 58 13.23 -13.35 -20.44
CA TRP A 58 12.20 -13.15 -19.42
C TRP A 58 11.36 -14.40 -19.17
N GLU A 59 11.06 -15.16 -20.21
CA GLU A 59 10.29 -16.40 -20.16
C GLU A 59 10.95 -17.49 -19.30
N THR A 60 12.27 -17.41 -19.10
CA THR A 60 13.03 -18.26 -18.16
C THR A 60 12.75 -17.88 -16.71
N LEU A 61 12.44 -16.61 -16.45
CA LEU A 61 12.29 -16.03 -15.11
C LEU A 61 10.84 -15.95 -14.65
N SER A 62 9.89 -15.92 -15.58
CA SER A 62 8.48 -15.60 -15.29
C SER A 62 7.54 -16.20 -16.34
N PRO A 63 6.36 -16.70 -15.93
CA PRO A 63 5.32 -17.14 -16.84
C PRO A 63 4.47 -15.98 -17.41
N ASP A 64 4.62 -14.77 -16.88
CA ASP A 64 3.87 -13.59 -17.28
C ASP A 64 4.74 -12.32 -17.27
N THR A 65 4.14 -11.14 -17.29
CA THR A 65 4.89 -9.88 -17.39
C THR A 65 5.47 -9.36 -16.07
N ILE A 66 5.13 -9.98 -14.92
CA ILE A 66 5.42 -9.42 -13.59
C ILE A 66 5.93 -10.48 -12.60
N HIS A 67 5.26 -11.65 -12.53
CA HIS A 67 5.44 -12.60 -11.43
C HIS A 67 6.58 -13.60 -11.71
N PRO A 68 7.64 -13.63 -10.93
CA PRO A 68 8.71 -14.62 -11.09
C PRO A 68 8.17 -16.05 -10.91
N ASN A 69 8.67 -16.98 -11.72
CA ASN A 69 8.53 -18.41 -11.46
C ASN A 69 9.52 -18.89 -10.38
N ASP A 70 9.55 -20.19 -10.09
CA ASP A 70 10.44 -20.76 -9.06
C ASP A 70 11.92 -20.44 -9.32
N PHE A 71 12.34 -20.44 -10.59
CA PHE A 71 13.71 -20.09 -10.94
C PHE A 71 13.99 -18.60 -10.71
N GLY A 72 13.08 -17.70 -11.12
CA GLY A 72 13.18 -16.27 -10.85
C GLY A 72 13.19 -15.96 -9.34
N HIS A 73 12.36 -16.65 -8.56
CA HIS A 73 12.39 -16.57 -7.09
C HIS A 73 13.70 -17.09 -6.49
N SER A 74 14.28 -18.19 -7.02
CA SER A 74 15.55 -18.73 -6.54
C SER A 74 16.71 -17.77 -6.71
N ILE A 75 16.70 -16.98 -7.80
CA ILE A 75 17.69 -15.93 -8.02
C ILE A 75 17.51 -14.80 -7.02
N ALA A 76 16.29 -14.33 -6.80
CA ALA A 76 16.00 -13.31 -5.79
C ALA A 76 16.46 -13.76 -4.39
N ALA A 77 16.15 -15.01 -4.01
CA ALA A 77 16.59 -15.61 -2.76
C ALA A 77 18.12 -15.68 -2.66
N SER A 78 18.80 -16.03 -3.77
CA SER A 78 20.26 -16.09 -3.81
C SER A 78 20.91 -14.71 -3.60
N LEU A 79 20.35 -13.66 -4.19
CA LEU A 79 20.83 -12.29 -3.99
C LEU A 79 20.73 -11.87 -2.51
N VAL A 80 19.57 -12.12 -1.89
CA VAL A 80 19.35 -11.83 -0.46
C VAL A 80 20.29 -12.67 0.41
N THR A 81 20.40 -13.97 0.16
CA THR A 81 21.25 -14.88 0.93
C THR A 81 22.72 -14.49 0.83
N ASN A 82 23.21 -14.13 -0.35
CA ASN A 82 24.59 -13.67 -0.54
C ASN A 82 24.87 -12.39 0.26
N TYR A 83 23.94 -11.46 0.28
CA TYR A 83 24.05 -10.26 1.10
C TYR A 83 24.10 -10.61 2.60
N LEU A 84 23.17 -11.43 3.09
CA LEU A 84 23.13 -11.83 4.49
C LEU A 84 24.40 -12.63 4.90
N ASN A 85 24.91 -13.49 4.04
CA ASN A 85 26.18 -14.16 4.26
C ASN A 85 27.37 -13.21 4.32
N SER A 86 27.35 -12.13 3.52
CA SER A 86 28.40 -11.11 3.60
C SER A 86 28.40 -10.37 4.94
N ILE A 87 27.23 -10.10 5.51
CA ILE A 87 27.08 -9.52 6.86
C ILE A 87 27.57 -10.54 7.90
N LYS A 88 27.08 -11.79 7.84
CA LYS A 88 27.47 -12.85 8.77
C LYS A 88 29.00 -13.03 8.84
N ASN A 89 29.65 -13.06 7.69
CA ASN A 89 31.11 -13.24 7.59
C ASN A 89 31.91 -12.01 8.08
N ASN A 90 31.25 -10.87 8.22
CA ASN A 90 31.85 -9.62 8.69
C ASN A 90 31.15 -9.07 9.93
N ILE A 91 30.48 -9.91 10.71
CA ILE A 91 29.62 -9.50 11.83
C ILE A 91 30.33 -8.57 12.82
N ASN A 92 31.63 -8.80 13.06
CA ASN A 92 32.42 -7.97 13.97
C ASN A 92 32.63 -6.51 13.46
N LYS A 93 32.44 -6.25 12.16
CA LYS A 93 32.51 -4.91 11.59
C LYS A 93 31.21 -4.16 11.76
N PHE A 94 30.11 -4.89 11.95
CA PHE A 94 28.75 -4.37 12.12
C PHE A 94 28.29 -4.41 13.59
N ALA A 95 29.09 -5.06 14.47
CA ALA A 95 28.82 -5.06 15.91
C ALA A 95 29.07 -3.68 16.49
N GLY A 96 28.02 -2.99 16.85
CA GLY A 96 28.07 -1.63 17.40
C GLY A 96 26.71 -1.19 17.94
N ALA A 97 26.62 0.06 18.34
CA ALA A 97 25.35 0.65 18.72
C ALA A 97 24.42 0.69 17.50
N VAL A 98 23.14 0.44 17.74
CA VAL A 98 22.10 0.64 16.71
C VAL A 98 22.15 2.11 16.27
N PRO A 99 22.26 2.39 14.96
CA PRO A 99 22.31 3.76 14.47
C PRO A 99 21.07 4.55 14.89
N GLU A 100 21.26 5.84 15.18
CA GLU A 100 20.13 6.73 15.40
C GLU A 100 19.28 6.80 14.13
N ILE A 101 17.96 6.70 14.31
CA ILE A 101 17.02 6.79 13.20
C ILE A 101 16.88 8.25 12.80
N PRO A 102 17.25 8.66 11.58
CA PRO A 102 17.16 10.03 11.16
C PRO A 102 15.72 10.57 11.23
N PRO A 103 15.52 11.90 11.20
CA PRO A 103 14.21 12.51 11.07
C PRO A 103 13.42 11.91 9.91
N ALA A 104 12.12 12.13 9.83
CA ALA A 104 11.33 11.68 8.68
C ALA A 104 11.88 12.29 7.39
N LEU A 105 11.90 11.50 6.31
CA LEU A 105 12.33 11.96 4.98
C LEU A 105 11.41 13.06 4.45
N ASP A 106 10.14 12.98 4.80
CA ASP A 106 9.09 13.90 4.42
C ASP A 106 8.30 14.27 5.68
N GLU A 107 7.94 15.54 5.83
CA GLU A 107 7.09 16.02 6.93
C GLU A 107 5.68 15.39 6.88
N ASN A 108 5.18 15.12 5.67
CA ASN A 108 3.92 14.42 5.41
C ASN A 108 4.06 12.90 5.58
N ASN A 109 4.80 12.47 6.57
CA ASN A 109 5.00 11.05 6.80
C ASN A 109 3.80 10.42 7.54
N PHE A 110 3.41 9.24 7.11
CA PHE A 110 2.32 8.47 7.71
C PHE A 110 2.78 7.60 8.90
N GLU A 111 3.79 8.04 9.66
CA GLU A 111 4.34 7.25 10.76
C GLU A 111 3.30 6.95 11.85
N ASN A 112 2.40 7.89 12.09
CA ASN A 112 1.33 7.76 13.08
C ASN A 112 -0.01 7.35 12.48
N ALA A 113 -0.06 7.07 11.18
CA ALA A 113 -1.30 6.69 10.52
C ALA A 113 -1.90 5.42 11.12
N VAL A 114 -3.20 5.45 11.34
CA VAL A 114 -4.02 4.34 11.84
C VAL A 114 -5.02 3.96 10.76
N ARG A 115 -5.16 2.66 10.50
CA ARG A 115 -6.27 2.14 9.69
C ARG A 115 -7.43 1.77 10.60
N TYR A 116 -8.54 2.45 10.44
CA TYR A 116 -9.79 2.15 11.11
C TYR A 116 -10.55 1.08 10.31
N THR A 117 -11.20 0.19 11.06
CA THR A 117 -12.01 -0.94 10.59
C THR A 117 -13.40 -0.86 11.21
N HIS A 118 -14.31 -1.76 10.83
CA HIS A 118 -15.64 -1.83 11.45
C HIS A 118 -15.59 -2.02 12.98
N ASP A 119 -14.52 -2.67 13.49
CA ASP A 119 -14.33 -2.85 14.94
C ASP A 119 -13.87 -1.58 15.67
N THR A 120 -13.29 -0.61 14.94
CA THR A 120 -12.56 0.52 15.55
C THR A 120 -13.05 1.89 15.13
N LEU A 121 -13.81 2.00 14.04
CA LEU A 121 -14.40 3.24 13.59
C LEU A 121 -15.74 3.47 14.30
N ASN A 122 -15.89 4.65 14.90
CA ASN A 122 -17.17 5.09 15.44
C ASN A 122 -17.93 5.94 14.40
N GLY A 123 -19.19 5.59 14.16
CA GLY A 123 -20.01 6.29 13.18
C GLY A 123 -21.39 5.67 13.00
N THR A 124 -22.11 6.16 12.01
CA THR A 124 -23.31 5.52 11.48
C THR A 124 -22.97 4.93 10.12
N PHE A 125 -23.39 3.71 9.85
CA PHE A 125 -22.93 2.98 8.66
C PHE A 125 -24.01 2.86 7.56
N GLY A 126 -25.21 3.39 7.79
CA GLY A 126 -26.27 3.48 6.78
C GLY A 126 -26.56 2.13 6.10
N SER A 127 -26.36 2.08 4.80
CA SER A 127 -26.53 0.88 3.97
C SER A 127 -25.29 0.01 3.83
N PHE A 128 -24.25 0.30 4.62
CA PHE A 128 -23.01 -0.49 4.65
C PHE A 128 -23.05 -1.56 5.73
N ASP A 129 -22.98 -2.81 5.32
CA ASP A 129 -22.82 -3.96 6.21
C ASP A 129 -21.32 -4.26 6.45
N GLU A 130 -20.98 -4.82 7.62
CA GLU A 130 -19.63 -5.27 7.96
C GLU A 130 -19.15 -6.36 6.99
N ASN A 131 -17.90 -6.26 6.55
CA ASN A 131 -17.31 -7.20 5.61
C ASN A 131 -15.83 -7.51 5.93
N ASP A 132 -15.57 -8.73 6.36
CA ASP A 132 -14.21 -9.22 6.64
C ASP A 132 -13.44 -9.70 5.41
N ASN A 133 -14.06 -9.73 4.24
CA ASN A 133 -13.50 -10.29 3.01
C ASN A 133 -13.32 -9.26 1.90
N SER A 134 -12.78 -8.09 2.23
CA SER A 134 -12.49 -7.05 1.25
C SER A 134 -11.11 -7.25 0.62
N PHE A 135 -10.96 -8.26 -0.25
CA PHE A 135 -9.77 -8.62 -1.03
C PHE A 135 -8.51 -8.78 -0.16
N GLN A 136 -7.70 -7.72 -0.01
CA GLN A 136 -6.43 -7.75 0.75
C GLN A 136 -6.59 -7.35 2.22
N PHE A 137 -7.77 -6.90 2.62
CA PHE A 137 -8.04 -6.35 3.94
C PHE A 137 -9.26 -7.02 4.58
N SER A 138 -9.20 -7.24 5.88
CA SER A 138 -10.33 -7.62 6.73
C SER A 138 -10.86 -6.40 7.46
N GLY A 139 -12.09 -6.48 8.00
CA GLY A 139 -12.66 -5.45 8.85
C GLY A 139 -13.15 -4.22 8.09
N GLY A 140 -13.64 -4.39 6.88
CA GLY A 140 -14.23 -3.35 6.07
C GLY A 140 -15.75 -3.33 6.08
N TRP A 141 -16.34 -2.67 5.07
CA TRP A 141 -17.78 -2.53 4.88
C TRP A 141 -18.14 -2.70 3.42
N THR A 142 -19.36 -3.16 3.14
CA THR A 142 -19.88 -3.28 1.76
C THR A 142 -21.32 -2.80 1.70
N ALA A 143 -21.63 -1.97 0.73
CA ALA A 143 -22.99 -1.59 0.37
C ALA A 143 -23.36 -2.16 -1.00
N VAL A 144 -24.60 -2.63 -1.15
CA VAL A 144 -25.17 -3.14 -2.41
C VAL A 144 -26.26 -2.16 -2.91
N GLY A 145 -26.11 -1.69 -4.14
CA GLY A 145 -27.02 -0.68 -4.69
C GLY A 145 -26.76 0.71 -4.12
N SER A 146 -27.75 1.58 -4.26
CA SER A 146 -27.77 2.91 -3.65
C SER A 146 -28.48 2.87 -2.28
N GLY A 147 -28.12 3.78 -1.38
CA GLY A 147 -28.75 3.79 -0.06
C GLY A 147 -28.22 4.89 0.87
N ASP A 148 -28.47 4.71 2.17
CA ASP A 148 -28.10 5.67 3.20
C ASP A 148 -26.58 5.72 3.40
N PRO A 149 -26.02 6.90 3.69
CA PRO A 149 -24.59 7.09 3.82
C PRO A 149 -23.99 6.45 5.08
N MET A 150 -22.73 6.08 4.97
CA MET A 150 -21.83 5.94 6.12
C MET A 150 -21.33 7.32 6.51
N THR A 151 -21.43 7.69 7.79
CA THR A 151 -21.00 9.00 8.31
C THR A 151 -20.17 8.80 9.57
N PHE A 152 -18.99 9.40 9.62
CA PHE A 152 -18.08 9.36 10.76
C PHE A 152 -17.29 10.66 10.91
N THR A 153 -16.78 10.89 12.12
CA THR A 153 -15.95 12.06 12.43
C THR A 153 -14.54 11.59 12.80
N VAL A 154 -13.55 12.28 12.26
CA VAL A 154 -12.15 12.13 12.63
C VAL A 154 -11.68 13.39 13.35
N GLU A 155 -10.87 13.22 14.40
CA GLU A 155 -10.35 14.32 15.21
C GLU A 155 -8.83 14.42 15.05
N ASN A 156 -8.32 15.66 15.08
CA ASN A 156 -6.90 15.96 14.99
C ASN A 156 -6.23 15.30 13.77
N ALA A 157 -6.94 15.32 12.62
CA ALA A 157 -6.52 14.69 11.38
C ALA A 157 -5.95 15.71 10.39
N ASN A 158 -4.81 15.39 9.80
CA ASN A 158 -4.18 16.11 8.69
C ASN A 158 -4.44 15.38 7.36
N TYR A 159 -4.50 14.06 7.41
CA TYR A 159 -4.65 13.20 6.25
C TYR A 159 -5.74 12.18 6.51
N VAL A 160 -6.66 12.05 5.56
CA VAL A 160 -7.68 11.01 5.57
C VAL A 160 -7.75 10.37 4.20
N TYR A 161 -7.65 9.06 4.16
CA TYR A 161 -7.77 8.26 2.95
C TYR A 161 -8.79 7.14 3.14
N ILE A 162 -9.55 6.88 2.09
CA ILE A 162 -10.44 5.72 1.98
C ILE A 162 -9.71 4.66 1.16
N ILE A 163 -9.51 3.46 1.72
CA ILE A 163 -9.11 2.28 0.95
C ILE A 163 -10.37 1.59 0.48
N TYR A 164 -10.51 1.35 -0.81
CA TYR A 164 -11.66 0.65 -1.36
C TYR A 164 -11.26 -0.43 -2.36
N TYR A 165 -12.13 -1.40 -2.53
CA TYR A 165 -11.91 -2.52 -3.43
C TYR A 165 -12.38 -2.20 -4.84
N GLN A 166 -11.59 -2.61 -5.83
CA GLN A 166 -11.95 -2.56 -7.24
C GLN A 166 -12.03 -3.97 -7.82
N ASP A 167 -13.19 -4.27 -8.38
CA ASP A 167 -13.55 -5.54 -9.00
C ASP A 167 -13.34 -5.48 -10.53
N SER A 168 -12.66 -6.49 -11.08
CA SER A 168 -12.40 -6.61 -12.51
C SER A 168 -13.51 -7.35 -13.28
N THR A 169 -14.55 -7.83 -12.60
CA THR A 169 -15.64 -8.61 -13.22
C THR A 169 -16.85 -7.77 -13.62
N GLY A 170 -16.82 -6.44 -13.36
CA GLY A 170 -17.90 -5.52 -13.67
C GLY A 170 -19.00 -5.45 -12.61
N ASN A 171 -18.77 -6.02 -11.42
CA ASN A 171 -19.71 -5.96 -10.31
C ASN A 171 -19.44 -4.79 -9.33
N GLY A 172 -18.37 -4.03 -9.59
CA GLY A 172 -18.01 -2.87 -8.80
C GLY A 172 -19.09 -1.78 -8.84
N GLY A 173 -19.42 -1.25 -7.68
CA GLY A 173 -20.34 -0.14 -7.52
C GLY A 173 -19.63 1.20 -7.36
N THR A 174 -20.42 2.24 -7.05
CA THR A 174 -19.95 3.61 -6.88
C THR A 174 -20.42 4.19 -5.54
N ALA A 175 -19.65 5.15 -5.00
CA ALA A 175 -20.10 5.98 -3.89
C ALA A 175 -19.60 7.42 -4.06
N ASP A 176 -20.42 8.37 -3.65
CA ASP A 176 -20.07 9.78 -3.55
C ASP A 176 -19.45 10.07 -2.18
N ILE A 177 -18.46 10.96 -2.16
CA ILE A 177 -17.70 11.31 -0.97
C ILE A 177 -17.92 12.80 -0.67
N SER A 178 -18.27 13.11 0.58
CA SER A 178 -18.29 14.48 1.07
C SER A 178 -17.40 14.67 2.30
N LEU A 179 -16.90 15.88 2.46
CA LEU A 179 -16.10 16.35 3.58
C LEU A 179 -16.75 17.60 4.13
N ASP A 180 -17.10 17.60 5.42
CA ASP A 180 -17.73 18.72 6.12
C ASP A 180 -18.98 19.26 5.40
N GLY A 181 -19.76 18.34 4.80
CA GLY A 181 -20.98 18.65 4.02
C GLY A 181 -20.73 19.12 2.58
N GLY A 182 -19.48 19.27 2.15
CA GLY A 182 -19.11 19.60 0.77
C GLY A 182 -18.75 18.35 -0.03
N ALA A 183 -19.32 18.18 -1.23
CA ALA A 183 -18.93 17.08 -2.13
C ALA A 183 -17.50 17.27 -2.63
N ILE A 184 -16.67 16.22 -2.52
CA ILE A 184 -15.26 16.25 -2.93
C ILE A 184 -14.92 15.26 -4.05
N GLY A 185 -15.80 14.33 -4.38
CA GLY A 185 -15.62 13.39 -5.48
C GLY A 185 -16.40 12.11 -5.30
N SER A 186 -16.06 11.11 -6.08
CA SER A 186 -16.66 9.79 -6.02
C SER A 186 -15.62 8.69 -6.22
N ILE A 187 -15.91 7.50 -5.70
CA ILE A 187 -15.13 6.29 -5.91
C ILE A 187 -15.87 5.33 -6.83
N ASN A 188 -15.10 4.57 -7.61
CA ASN A 188 -15.63 3.57 -8.53
C ASN A 188 -14.97 2.22 -8.26
N GLY A 189 -15.76 1.24 -7.87
CA GLY A 189 -15.34 -0.14 -7.63
C GLY A 189 -15.12 -0.98 -8.89
N ASP A 190 -15.45 -0.49 -10.09
CA ASP A 190 -15.12 -1.19 -11.34
C ASP A 190 -13.68 -0.91 -11.77
N PHE A 191 -12.95 -1.96 -12.18
CA PHE A 191 -11.62 -1.86 -12.75
C PHE A 191 -11.45 -2.75 -13.98
N THR A 192 -11.08 -2.16 -15.10
CA THR A 192 -10.98 -2.86 -16.39
C THR A 192 -9.59 -3.48 -16.66
N GLY A 193 -8.68 -3.49 -15.69
CA GLY A 193 -7.30 -3.96 -15.86
C GLY A 193 -7.12 -5.49 -15.84
N GLY A 194 -8.19 -6.28 -15.69
CA GLY A 194 -8.16 -7.73 -15.72
C GLY A 194 -7.82 -8.43 -14.40
N TRP A 195 -7.65 -7.69 -13.33
CA TRP A 195 -7.44 -8.22 -11.96
C TRP A 195 -8.11 -7.35 -10.92
N ASN A 196 -8.41 -7.93 -9.77
CA ASN A 196 -8.94 -7.20 -8.63
C ASN A 196 -7.82 -6.46 -7.90
N ARG A 197 -8.12 -5.29 -7.33
CA ARG A 197 -7.14 -4.50 -6.57
C ARG A 197 -7.77 -3.67 -5.46
N SER A 198 -6.95 -3.22 -4.54
CA SER A 198 -7.31 -2.13 -3.65
C SER A 198 -6.85 -0.81 -4.25
N GLU A 199 -7.66 0.22 -4.11
CA GLU A 199 -7.36 1.60 -4.54
C GLU A 199 -7.56 2.56 -3.36
N VAL A 200 -7.03 3.75 -3.47
CA VAL A 200 -7.05 4.76 -2.40
C VAL A 200 -7.65 6.06 -2.93
N PHE A 201 -8.58 6.62 -2.19
CA PHE A 201 -9.14 7.96 -2.42
C PHE A 201 -8.68 8.92 -1.33
N GLU A 202 -8.06 10.03 -1.70
CA GLU A 202 -7.65 11.09 -0.78
C GLU A 202 -8.85 11.96 -0.43
N VAL A 203 -9.25 11.95 0.84
CA VAL A 203 -10.37 12.74 1.38
C VAL A 203 -9.87 14.07 1.90
N LEU A 204 -8.78 14.04 2.65
CA LEU A 204 -8.17 15.21 3.29
C LEU A 204 -6.66 15.15 3.17
N ASN A 205 -6.06 16.30 2.84
CA ASN A 205 -4.62 16.50 2.83
C ASN A 205 -4.36 17.98 3.17
N THR A 206 -4.00 18.26 4.41
CA THR A 206 -3.82 19.62 4.93
C THR A 206 -2.65 19.70 5.89
N GLU A 207 -2.04 20.89 6.00
CA GLU A 207 -0.96 21.16 6.97
C GLU A 207 -1.47 21.27 8.41
N ASN A 208 -2.73 21.66 8.58
CA ASN A 208 -3.31 21.91 9.90
C ASN A 208 -4.28 20.81 10.28
N ALA A 209 -4.01 20.13 11.38
CA ALA A 209 -4.90 19.12 11.91
C ALA A 209 -6.25 19.73 12.34
N GLY A 210 -7.34 19.03 12.05
CA GLY A 210 -8.68 19.47 12.35
C GLY A 210 -9.62 18.34 12.73
N THR A 211 -10.83 18.70 13.07
CA THR A 211 -11.95 17.76 13.22
C THR A 211 -12.81 17.85 11.97
N HIS A 212 -13.02 16.71 11.32
CA HIS A 212 -13.70 16.64 10.04
C HIS A 212 -14.77 15.54 10.04
N THR A 213 -15.88 15.82 9.40
CA THR A 213 -16.97 14.85 9.17
C THR A 213 -16.91 14.36 7.74
N ILE A 214 -16.82 13.05 7.56
CA ILE A 214 -16.77 12.38 6.26
C ILE A 214 -18.07 11.61 6.07
N GLU A 215 -18.61 11.69 4.86
CA GLU A 215 -19.78 10.95 4.44
C GLU A 215 -19.47 10.19 3.14
N ILE A 216 -19.81 8.90 3.11
CA ILE A 216 -19.67 8.00 1.97
C ILE A 216 -21.06 7.51 1.60
N THR A 217 -21.61 8.01 0.50
CA THR A 217 -22.98 7.68 0.05
C THR A 217 -22.92 6.68 -1.09
N PRO A 218 -23.43 5.44 -0.93
CA PRO A 218 -23.46 4.48 -2.02
C PRO A 218 -24.45 4.91 -3.10
N THR A 219 -23.96 4.97 -4.35
CA THR A 219 -24.72 5.42 -5.53
C THR A 219 -24.77 4.36 -6.62
N SER A 220 -24.46 3.13 -6.27
CA SER A 220 -24.39 2.02 -7.20
C SER A 220 -25.73 1.70 -7.84
N ALA A 221 -25.71 1.22 -9.10
CA ALA A 221 -26.86 0.57 -9.71
C ALA A 221 -27.23 -0.72 -8.96
N ASP A 222 -28.47 -1.16 -9.09
CA ASP A 222 -28.97 -2.38 -8.46
C ASP A 222 -28.07 -3.59 -8.79
N GLY A 223 -27.74 -4.36 -7.75
CA GLY A 223 -26.90 -5.56 -7.85
C GLY A 223 -25.39 -5.30 -7.90
N LYS A 224 -24.95 -4.05 -8.02
CA LYS A 224 -23.53 -3.69 -7.89
C LYS A 224 -23.17 -3.35 -6.44
N SER A 225 -21.93 -3.61 -6.05
CA SER A 225 -21.47 -3.38 -4.69
C SER A 225 -20.23 -2.50 -4.62
N ILE A 226 -20.17 -1.63 -3.62
CA ILE A 226 -18.97 -0.89 -3.27
C ILE A 226 -18.45 -1.37 -1.91
N SER A 227 -17.18 -1.73 -1.84
CA SER A 227 -16.55 -2.19 -0.59
C SER A 227 -15.47 -1.22 -0.15
N ILE A 228 -15.61 -0.74 1.08
CA ILE A 228 -14.63 0.08 1.79
C ILE A 228 -13.77 -0.86 2.64
N SER A 229 -12.47 -0.92 2.35
CA SER A 229 -11.53 -1.81 3.02
C SER A 229 -10.91 -1.20 4.28
N GLY A 230 -11.13 0.08 4.51
CA GLY A 230 -10.67 0.79 5.71
C GLY A 230 -10.52 2.29 5.48
N ILE A 231 -10.43 3.00 6.59
CA ILE A 231 -10.18 4.44 6.63
C ILE A 231 -8.81 4.66 7.25
N ILE A 232 -7.91 5.36 6.57
CA ILE A 232 -6.60 5.75 7.10
C ILE A 232 -6.70 7.18 7.59
N VAL A 233 -6.27 7.42 8.83
CA VAL A 233 -6.20 8.74 9.45
C VAL A 233 -4.78 8.96 9.98
N SER A 234 -4.22 10.14 9.75
CA SER A 234 -2.95 10.60 10.29
C SER A 234 -3.01 12.06 10.68
#